data_5a500194fd62cd28084d89743a1764ee
#
_entry.id   5a500194fd62cd28084d89743a1764ee
#
_cell.length_a   1.000
_cell.length_b   1.000
_cell.length_c   1.000
_cell.angle_alpha   90.00
_cell.angle_beta   90.00
_cell.angle_gamma   90.00
#
_symmetry.space_group_name_H-M   'P 1'
#
loop_
_entity.id
_entity.type
_entity.pdbx_description
1 polymer ?
#
loop_
_entity_poly.entity_id
_entity_poly.type
_entity_poly.pdbx_seq_one_letter_code
_entity_poly.pdbx_strand_id
1 'polypeptide(L)'
;MKTNIKDNLNNLKVSDIYSLMLFILYKMEDIPEYAVLSELCYLLDGTNMTRLLTYFAGKTITFPTQEEMAILTNALLLYQYINIEDDSLTEAQSKIKGLSTKQKEKVTDLYLKIIPIMNKYNVNRRQITNG
;
A
#
# COMPACT_ATOMS: atom_id res chain seq x y z
N MET A 1 21.38 17.81 18.12
CA MET A 1 22.15 17.70 16.87
C MET A 1 21.33 16.90 15.86
N LYS A 2 21.09 17.48 14.70
CA LYS A 2 20.39 16.76 13.64
C LYS A 2 21.38 15.85 12.91
N THR A 3 21.15 14.55 12.99
CA THR A 3 21.94 13.57 12.27
C THR A 3 21.37 13.40 10.86
N ASN A 4 22.17 13.64 9.84
CA ASN A 4 21.75 13.41 8.47
C ASN A 4 22.15 12.00 8.07
N ILE A 5 21.16 11.14 7.82
CA ILE A 5 21.38 9.73 7.45
C ILE A 5 22.31 9.63 6.23
N LYS A 6 22.06 10.45 5.21
CA LYS A 6 22.84 10.44 3.97
C LYS A 6 24.31 10.76 4.21
N ASP A 7 24.59 11.79 5.01
CA ASP A 7 25.97 12.19 5.31
C ASP A 7 26.68 11.11 6.12
N ASN A 8 26.01 10.51 7.09
CA ASN A 8 26.59 9.43 7.89
C ASN A 8 26.86 8.19 7.06
N LEU A 9 25.98 7.83 6.14
CA LEU A 9 26.20 6.73 5.21
C LEU A 9 27.42 6.98 4.32
N ASN A 10 27.60 8.23 3.85
CA ASN A 10 28.74 8.61 3.03
C ASN A 10 30.07 8.50 3.78
N ASN A 11 30.04 8.58 5.11
CA ASN A 11 31.23 8.44 5.94
C ASN A 11 31.64 6.98 6.16
N LEU A 12 30.79 6.02 5.86
CA LEU A 12 31.13 4.61 5.95
C LEU A 12 32.04 4.20 4.82
N LYS A 13 33.18 3.58 5.17
CA LYS A 13 34.17 3.17 4.18
C LYS A 13 33.90 1.75 3.68
N VAL A 14 32.73 1.53 3.09
CA VAL A 14 32.34 0.27 2.48
C VAL A 14 31.90 0.51 1.05
N SER A 15 32.11 -0.47 0.19
CA SER A 15 31.82 -0.35 -1.23
C SER A 15 30.33 -0.29 -1.55
N ASP A 16 29.52 -0.88 -0.70
CA ASP A 16 28.05 -0.88 -0.86
C ASP A 16 27.40 -0.64 0.49
N ILE A 17 27.17 0.65 0.77
CA ILE A 17 26.59 1.11 2.02
C ILE A 17 25.16 0.60 2.19
N TYR A 18 24.40 0.56 1.11
CA TYR A 18 22.99 0.13 1.16
C TYR A 18 22.89 -1.36 1.46
N SER A 19 23.73 -2.17 0.86
CA SER A 19 23.77 -3.60 1.16
C SER A 19 24.14 -3.87 2.60
N LEU A 20 25.10 -3.11 3.14
CA LEU A 20 25.48 -3.23 4.55
C LEU A 20 24.33 -2.86 5.47
N MET A 21 23.66 -1.75 5.19
CA MET A 21 22.51 -1.31 5.97
C MET A 21 21.38 -2.36 5.95
N LEU A 22 21.07 -2.89 4.77
CA LEU A 22 20.04 -3.91 4.62
C LEU A 22 20.41 -5.18 5.36
N PHE A 23 21.68 -5.59 5.29
CA PHE A 23 22.15 -6.78 6.01
C PHE A 23 21.97 -6.62 7.51
N ILE A 24 22.37 -5.46 8.06
CA ILE A 24 22.23 -5.18 9.49
C ILE A 24 20.76 -5.16 9.90
N LEU A 25 19.91 -4.45 9.15
CA LEU A 25 18.48 -4.39 9.45
C LEU A 25 17.83 -5.78 9.37
N TYR A 26 18.25 -6.59 8.42
CA TYR A 26 17.76 -7.96 8.29
C TYR A 26 18.10 -8.81 9.52
N LYS A 27 19.27 -8.55 10.12
CA LYS A 27 19.72 -9.30 11.31
C LYS A 27 19.17 -8.76 12.63
N MET A 28 18.47 -7.63 12.61
CA MET A 28 17.87 -7.02 13.80
C MET A 28 16.47 -7.54 14.11
N GLU A 29 16.12 -8.71 13.64
CA GLU A 29 14.79 -9.31 13.85
C GLU A 29 14.43 -9.54 15.31
N ASP A 30 15.44 -9.72 16.17
CA ASP A 30 15.25 -9.93 17.62
C ASP A 30 15.15 -8.63 18.41
N ILE A 31 15.30 -7.48 17.75
CA ILE A 31 15.19 -6.17 18.38
C ILE A 31 13.82 -5.61 18.00
N PRO A 32 12.87 -5.47 18.96
CA PRO A 32 11.48 -5.11 18.64
C PRO A 32 11.34 -3.86 17.78
N GLU A 33 12.16 -2.84 18.02
CA GLU A 33 12.08 -1.58 17.28
C GLU A 33 12.43 -1.73 15.79
N TYR A 34 13.15 -2.80 15.42
CA TYR A 34 13.64 -3.01 14.07
C TYR A 34 13.09 -4.27 13.41
N ALA A 35 12.29 -5.06 14.13
CA ALA A 35 11.80 -6.35 13.60
C ALA A 35 10.99 -6.17 12.30
N VAL A 36 10.09 -5.17 12.26
CA VAL A 36 9.27 -4.90 11.07
C VAL A 36 10.14 -4.37 9.93
N LEU A 37 11.16 -3.56 10.25
CA LEU A 37 12.10 -3.06 9.24
C LEU A 37 12.89 -4.20 8.62
N SER A 38 13.25 -5.21 9.40
CA SER A 38 13.92 -6.41 8.89
C SER A 38 13.08 -7.10 7.82
N GLU A 39 11.78 -7.27 8.07
CA GLU A 39 10.86 -7.85 7.09
C GLU A 39 10.72 -6.98 5.83
N LEU A 40 10.63 -5.66 5.99
CA LEU A 40 10.55 -4.73 4.86
C LEU A 40 11.83 -4.78 4.00
N CYS A 41 13.00 -4.91 4.63
CA CYS A 41 14.26 -5.04 3.90
C CYS A 41 14.31 -6.29 3.02
N TYR A 42 13.63 -7.34 3.44
CA TYR A 42 13.50 -8.55 2.65
C TYR A 42 12.64 -8.36 1.41
N LEU A 43 11.61 -7.51 1.50
CA LEU A 43 10.64 -7.27 0.44
C LEU A 43 11.03 -6.16 -0.53
N LEU A 44 11.84 -5.20 -0.08
CA LEU A 44 12.19 -4.02 -0.86
C LEU A 44 13.68 -4.02 -1.22
N ASP A 45 14.00 -3.43 -2.37
CA ASP A 45 15.41 -3.20 -2.73
C ASP A 45 16.01 -2.08 -1.88
N GLY A 46 17.36 -1.96 -1.95
CA GLY A 46 18.09 -0.98 -1.13
C GLY A 46 17.70 0.47 -1.41
N THR A 47 17.46 0.82 -2.65
CA THR A 47 17.08 2.17 -3.05
C THR A 47 15.71 2.53 -2.47
N ASN A 48 14.72 1.67 -2.64
CA ASN A 48 13.37 1.92 -2.14
C ASN A 48 13.32 1.89 -0.62
N MET A 49 14.09 0.99 0.02
CA MET A 49 14.16 0.97 1.48
C MET A 49 14.77 2.26 2.04
N THR A 50 15.82 2.77 1.41
CA THR A 50 16.43 4.04 1.81
C THR A 50 15.47 5.20 1.66
N ARG A 51 14.71 5.23 0.57
CA ARG A 51 13.66 6.25 0.34
C ARG A 51 12.61 6.20 1.43
N LEU A 52 12.15 5.00 1.76
CA LEU A 52 11.13 4.81 2.79
C LEU A 52 11.62 5.33 4.14
N LEU A 53 12.82 4.95 4.56
CA LEU A 53 13.40 5.39 5.82
C LEU A 53 13.62 6.91 5.87
N THR A 54 14.05 7.49 4.77
CA THR A 54 14.30 8.93 4.69
C THR A 54 12.99 9.72 4.74
N TYR A 55 12.00 9.31 3.97
CA TYR A 55 10.71 10.01 3.87
C TYR A 55 9.90 9.93 5.15
N PHE A 56 9.90 8.77 5.80
CA PHE A 56 9.02 8.49 6.93
C PHE A 56 9.75 8.43 8.26
N ALA A 57 10.99 8.93 8.32
CA ALA A 57 11.75 8.98 9.58
C ALA A 57 10.93 9.67 10.69
N GLY A 58 10.79 9.01 11.82
CA GLY A 58 10.03 9.53 12.96
C GLY A 58 8.52 9.45 12.82
N LYS A 59 7.99 8.90 11.72
CA LYS A 59 6.54 8.78 11.50
C LYS A 59 6.08 7.35 11.77
N THR A 60 4.83 7.23 12.20
CA THR A 60 4.17 5.95 12.37
C THR A 60 3.36 5.64 11.12
N ILE A 61 3.50 4.44 10.58
CA ILE A 61 2.76 3.99 9.41
C ILE A 61 1.92 2.78 9.82
N THR A 62 0.63 2.84 9.51
CA THR A 62 -0.27 1.71 9.75
C THR A 62 -0.69 1.14 8.41
N PHE A 63 -0.39 -0.13 8.19
CA PHE A 63 -0.82 -0.83 6.99
C PHE A 63 -2.26 -1.32 7.16
N PRO A 64 -3.07 -1.25 6.11
CA PRO A 64 -4.41 -1.85 6.15
C PRO A 64 -4.32 -3.36 6.43
N THR A 65 -5.33 -3.89 7.11
CA THR A 65 -5.44 -5.34 7.30
C THR A 65 -5.77 -6.02 5.98
N GLN A 66 -5.62 -7.35 5.91
CA GLN A 66 -6.01 -8.09 4.73
C GLN A 66 -7.51 -7.97 4.45
N GLU A 67 -8.34 -7.93 5.51
CA GLU A 67 -9.77 -7.69 5.35
C GLU A 67 -10.04 -6.32 4.73
N GLU A 68 -9.37 -5.28 5.23
CA GLU A 68 -9.50 -3.92 4.67
C GLU A 68 -9.05 -3.86 3.21
N MET A 69 -7.97 -4.55 2.86
CA MET A 69 -7.51 -4.65 1.47
C MET A 69 -8.51 -5.40 0.60
N ALA A 70 -9.12 -6.46 1.13
CA ALA A 70 -10.16 -7.20 0.40
C ALA A 70 -11.39 -6.33 0.16
N ILE A 71 -11.79 -5.52 1.14
CA ILE A 71 -12.91 -4.58 1.00
C ILE A 71 -12.60 -3.56 -0.11
N LEU A 72 -11.39 -3.01 -0.12
CA LEU A 72 -10.97 -2.07 -1.17
C LEU A 72 -11.01 -2.74 -2.55
N THR A 73 -10.46 -3.94 -2.66
CA THR A 73 -10.45 -4.69 -3.93
C THR A 73 -11.87 -4.91 -4.45
N ASN A 74 -12.78 -5.33 -3.57
CA ASN A 74 -14.17 -5.56 -3.96
C ASN A 74 -14.91 -4.25 -4.28
N ALA A 75 -14.57 -3.16 -3.61
CA ALA A 75 -15.12 -1.83 -3.94
C ALA A 75 -14.68 -1.38 -5.33
N LEU A 76 -13.44 -1.65 -5.71
CA LEU A 76 -12.94 -1.38 -7.06
C LEU A 76 -13.61 -2.28 -8.10
N LEU A 77 -13.93 -3.53 -7.74
CA LEU A 77 -14.71 -4.40 -8.62
C LEU A 77 -16.13 -3.86 -8.83
N LEU A 78 -16.78 -3.33 -7.79
CA LEU A 78 -18.08 -2.66 -7.96
C LEU A 78 -17.95 -1.49 -8.92
N TYR A 79 -16.90 -0.69 -8.77
CA TYR A 79 -16.67 0.42 -9.69
C TYR A 79 -16.55 -0.07 -11.13
N GLN A 80 -15.80 -1.13 -11.37
CA GLN A 80 -15.64 -1.71 -12.70
C GLN A 80 -16.98 -2.20 -13.25
N TYR A 81 -17.74 -2.96 -12.49
CA TYR A 81 -19.01 -3.51 -12.95
C TYR A 81 -20.04 -2.42 -13.23
N ILE A 82 -20.15 -1.43 -12.36
CA ILE A 82 -21.19 -0.40 -12.49
C ILE A 82 -20.78 0.70 -13.47
N ASN A 83 -19.58 1.25 -13.31
CA ASN A 83 -19.17 2.45 -14.03
C ASN A 83 -18.48 2.16 -15.37
N ILE A 84 -17.98 0.95 -15.57
CA ILE A 84 -17.31 0.54 -16.80
C ILE A 84 -18.19 -0.43 -17.61
N GLU A 85 -18.77 -1.42 -16.97
CA GLU A 85 -19.58 -2.45 -17.63
C GLU A 85 -21.08 -2.18 -17.59
N ASP A 86 -21.49 -1.05 -17.02
CA ASP A 86 -22.88 -0.57 -16.97
C ASP A 86 -23.87 -1.48 -16.21
N ASP A 87 -23.35 -2.29 -15.26
CA ASP A 87 -24.23 -3.07 -14.38
C ASP A 87 -24.99 -2.16 -13.43
N SER A 88 -26.16 -2.60 -13.00
CA SER A 88 -26.83 -1.99 -11.85
C SER A 88 -26.07 -2.35 -10.55
N LEU A 89 -26.32 -1.60 -9.49
CA LEU A 89 -25.72 -1.91 -8.17
C LEU A 89 -26.07 -3.33 -7.74
N THR A 90 -27.33 -3.73 -7.93
CA THR A 90 -27.80 -5.07 -7.54
C THR A 90 -27.07 -6.16 -8.33
N GLU A 91 -26.92 -5.97 -9.66
CA GLU A 91 -26.18 -6.91 -10.49
C GLU A 91 -24.73 -7.02 -10.07
N ALA A 92 -24.07 -5.89 -9.85
CA ALA A 92 -22.67 -5.85 -9.44
C ALA A 92 -22.48 -6.55 -8.09
N GLN A 93 -23.34 -6.27 -7.11
CA GLN A 93 -23.27 -6.91 -5.80
C GLN A 93 -23.45 -8.42 -5.91
N SER A 94 -24.27 -8.90 -6.81
CA SER A 94 -24.49 -10.33 -7.01
C SER A 94 -23.25 -11.06 -7.57
N LYS A 95 -22.39 -10.35 -8.26
CA LYS A 95 -21.15 -10.91 -8.84
C LYS A 95 -20.05 -11.06 -7.80
N ILE A 96 -20.13 -10.33 -6.69
CA ILE A 96 -19.14 -10.40 -5.61
C ILE A 96 -19.58 -11.50 -4.64
N LYS A 97 -18.79 -12.58 -4.57
CA LYS A 97 -19.12 -13.77 -3.77
C LYS A 97 -18.19 -13.91 -2.59
N GLY A 98 -18.61 -14.71 -1.61
CA GLY A 98 -17.78 -15.04 -0.45
C GLY A 98 -17.78 -13.97 0.65
N LEU A 99 -18.66 -12.98 0.58
CA LEU A 99 -18.76 -11.93 1.58
C LEU A 99 -20.04 -12.07 2.42
N SER A 100 -19.91 -11.77 3.71
CA SER A 100 -21.08 -11.65 4.59
C SER A 100 -21.86 -10.38 4.23
N THR A 101 -23.10 -10.29 4.72
CA THR A 101 -23.94 -9.09 4.53
C THR A 101 -23.23 -7.84 5.05
N LYS A 102 -22.58 -7.94 6.21
CA LYS A 102 -21.86 -6.82 6.81
C LYS A 102 -20.65 -6.40 5.95
N GLN A 103 -19.93 -7.36 5.39
CA GLN A 103 -18.80 -7.07 4.49
C GLN A 103 -19.29 -6.42 3.20
N LYS A 104 -20.41 -6.86 2.65
CA LYS A 104 -21.02 -6.25 1.46
C LYS A 104 -21.41 -4.80 1.70
N GLU A 105 -21.94 -4.49 2.89
CA GLU A 105 -22.25 -3.12 3.27
C GLU A 105 -20.98 -2.24 3.29
N LYS A 106 -19.91 -2.74 3.89
CA LYS A 106 -18.63 -2.03 3.91
C LYS A 106 -18.06 -1.80 2.51
N VAL A 107 -18.17 -2.80 1.64
CA VAL A 107 -17.73 -2.69 0.24
C VAL A 107 -18.54 -1.61 -0.48
N THR A 108 -19.85 -1.61 -0.31
CA THR A 108 -20.73 -0.62 -0.94
C THR A 108 -20.44 0.78 -0.42
N ASP A 109 -20.26 0.94 0.89
CA ASP A 109 -19.94 2.23 1.50
C ASP A 109 -18.61 2.78 0.94
N LEU A 110 -17.60 1.93 0.82
CA LEU A 110 -16.31 2.36 0.26
C LEU A 110 -16.43 2.69 -1.22
N TYR A 111 -17.20 1.91 -1.98
CA TYR A 111 -17.48 2.20 -3.39
C TYR A 111 -18.06 3.60 -3.55
N LEU A 112 -19.03 3.97 -2.72
CA LEU A 112 -19.64 5.30 -2.77
C LEU A 112 -18.63 6.42 -2.47
N LYS A 113 -17.61 6.14 -1.68
CA LYS A 113 -16.51 7.09 -1.40
C LYS A 113 -15.50 7.16 -2.56
N ILE A 114 -15.36 6.10 -3.32
CA ILE A 114 -14.44 6.05 -4.46
C ILE A 114 -14.95 6.90 -5.64
N ILE A 115 -16.26 6.94 -5.86
CA ILE A 115 -16.85 7.67 -6.98
C ILE A 115 -16.39 9.14 -7.03
N PRO A 116 -16.50 9.93 -5.94
CA PRO A 116 -16.03 11.32 -5.96
C PRO A 116 -14.53 11.44 -6.24
N ILE A 117 -13.73 10.49 -5.75
CA ILE A 117 -12.29 10.48 -5.99
C ILE A 117 -11.99 10.28 -7.47
N MET A 118 -12.64 9.32 -8.10
CA MET A 118 -12.46 9.05 -9.52
C MET A 118 -12.88 10.26 -10.37
N ASN A 119 -14.00 10.89 -10.01
CA ASN A 119 -14.49 12.08 -10.70
C ASN A 119 -13.53 13.25 -10.55
N LYS A 120 -13.00 13.46 -9.35
CA LYS A 120 -12.07 14.56 -9.05
C LYS A 120 -10.80 14.48 -9.88
N TYR A 121 -10.29 13.27 -10.12
CA TYR A 121 -9.03 13.06 -10.84
C TYR A 121 -9.26 12.69 -12.31
N ASN A 122 -10.49 12.84 -12.82
CA ASN A 122 -10.84 12.55 -14.21
C ASN A 122 -10.49 11.14 -14.66
N VAL A 123 -10.58 10.18 -13.74
CA VAL A 123 -10.41 8.78 -14.09
C VAL A 123 -11.63 8.32 -14.83
N ASN A 124 -11.46 7.77 -16.03
CA ASN A 124 -12.57 7.35 -16.89
C ASN A 124 -12.36 5.92 -17.39
N ARG A 125 -13.38 5.39 -18.09
CA ARG A 125 -13.37 4.03 -18.64
C ARG A 125 -12.10 3.74 -19.44
N ARG A 126 -11.71 4.68 -20.28
CA ARG A 126 -10.58 4.53 -21.19
C ARG A 126 -9.27 4.35 -20.44
N GLN A 127 -9.08 5.15 -19.39
CA GLN A 127 -7.88 5.06 -18.57
C GLN A 127 -7.80 3.73 -17.82
N ILE A 128 -8.92 3.24 -17.32
CA ILE A 128 -8.97 1.99 -16.55
C ILE A 128 -8.82 0.78 -17.47
N THR A 129 -9.49 0.77 -18.63
CA THR A 129 -9.47 -0.38 -19.55
C THR A 129 -8.15 -0.50 -20.32
N ASN A 130 -7.41 0.59 -20.49
CA ASN A 130 -6.12 0.62 -21.19
C ASN A 130 -4.93 0.61 -20.23
N GLY A 131 -5.19 0.55 -18.93
CA GLY A 131 -4.17 0.60 -17.89
C GLY A 131 -3.33 -0.65 -17.73
#